data_3cd0adf2d738aac999b0dd46eec521ef
#
_entry.id   3cd0adf2d738aac999b0dd46eec521ef
#
_cell.length_a   1.000
_cell.length_b   1.000
_cell.length_c   1.000
_cell.angle_alpha   90.00
_cell.angle_beta   90.00
_cell.angle_gamma   90.00
#
_symmetry.space_group_name_H-M   'P 1'
#
loop_
_entity.id
_entity.type
_entity.pdbx_description
1 polymer ?
#
loop_
_entity_poly.entity_id
_entity_poly.type
_entity_poly.pdbx_seq_one_letter_code
_entity_poly.pdbx_strand_id
1 'polypeptide(L)'
;TSHYSDPGVFVRSMATRGGQGGLALKTQEVGEIFDAAGFDVIIYETVGVGQIELDVIQATDTVVVVLVPESGDEVQMLKAGLMEIGNIFSINKADRPGANKLMITLQNFLATLSKDEDNWSPQVVHTVATEGKGTDELVSSIDSHRSFNEKQGIHKQKMEERYRQRITELITDDYVERFWDDTNCLKLQRELKKNHHDRTSPYDLAKQMLSR
;
A
#
# COMPACT_ATOMS: atom_id res chain seq x y z
N THR A 1 0.25 21.04 12.59
CA THR A 1 -0.28 22.40 12.36
C THR A 1 0.78 23.41 11.93
N SER A 2 2.06 23.20 12.24
CA SER A 2 3.17 24.10 11.84
C SER A 2 3.44 24.14 10.33
N HIS A 3 3.12 23.08 9.60
CA HIS A 3 3.34 22.96 8.15
C HIS A 3 2.17 23.42 7.28
N TYR A 4 1.07 23.86 7.88
CA TYR A 4 -0.13 24.26 7.11
C TYR A 4 0.07 25.56 6.31
N SER A 5 1.05 26.35 6.68
CA SER A 5 1.40 27.61 6.00
C SER A 5 2.65 27.49 5.12
N ASP A 6 3.22 26.29 5.00
CA ASP A 6 4.37 26.05 4.17
C ASP A 6 3.91 25.85 2.72
N PRO A 7 4.31 26.74 1.78
CA PRO A 7 3.90 26.63 0.38
C PRO A 7 4.42 25.37 -0.33
N GLY A 8 5.44 24.70 0.22
CA GLY A 8 5.99 23.45 -0.26
C GLY A 8 5.26 22.20 0.26
N VAL A 9 4.30 22.35 1.16
CA VAL A 9 3.60 21.23 1.79
C VAL A 9 2.12 21.24 1.44
N PHE A 10 1.62 20.18 0.84
CA PHE A 10 0.21 19.96 0.58
C PHE A 10 -0.28 18.69 1.30
N VAL A 11 -1.42 18.78 1.98
CA VAL A 11 -2.00 17.64 2.71
C VAL A 11 -3.43 17.38 2.24
N ARG A 12 -3.72 16.15 1.86
CA ARG A 12 -5.05 15.70 1.42
C ARG A 12 -5.51 14.49 2.22
N SER A 13 -6.60 14.63 2.95
CA SER A 13 -7.29 13.50 3.56
C SER A 13 -8.23 12.84 2.53
N MET A 14 -8.19 11.53 2.47
CA MET A 14 -9.02 10.72 1.58
C MET A 14 -9.82 9.71 2.41
N ALA A 15 -11.09 9.55 2.09
CA ALA A 15 -11.99 8.64 2.79
C ALA A 15 -12.52 7.56 1.83
N THR A 16 -12.67 6.33 2.32
CA THR A 16 -13.38 5.25 1.62
C THR A 16 -14.87 5.57 1.59
N ARG A 17 -15.44 5.67 0.39
CA ARG A 17 -16.89 5.68 0.21
C ARG A 17 -17.32 4.32 -0.37
N GLY A 18 -17.31 3.26 0.46
CA GLY A 18 -18.10 2.06 0.24
C GLY A 18 -17.69 1.09 -0.87
N GLY A 19 -16.47 1.13 -1.41
CA GLY A 19 -16.01 0.17 -2.43
C GLY A 19 -14.72 -0.53 -2.02
N GLN A 20 -14.69 -1.85 -2.07
CA GLN A 20 -13.45 -2.62 -1.95
C GLN A 20 -12.54 -2.28 -3.16
N GLY A 21 -11.29 -1.89 -2.91
CA GLY A 21 -10.30 -1.57 -3.95
C GLY A 21 -10.32 -0.13 -4.48
N GLY A 22 -11.45 0.55 -4.47
CA GLY A 22 -11.59 1.88 -5.08
C GLY A 22 -10.84 3.02 -4.36
N LEU A 23 -10.49 2.87 -3.08
CA LEU A 23 -9.70 3.90 -2.37
C LEU A 23 -8.24 3.85 -2.76
N ALA A 24 -7.66 2.65 -2.82
CA ALA A 24 -6.27 2.47 -3.21
C ALA A 24 -6.01 3.08 -4.58
N LEU A 25 -6.89 2.79 -5.56
CA LEU A 25 -6.81 3.34 -6.90
C LEU A 25 -6.88 4.87 -6.92
N LYS A 26 -7.88 5.46 -6.27
CA LYS A 26 -8.01 6.94 -6.22
C LYS A 26 -6.87 7.61 -5.47
N THR A 27 -6.30 6.95 -4.48
CA THR A 27 -5.14 7.46 -3.73
C THR A 27 -3.91 7.45 -4.62
N GLN A 28 -3.73 6.42 -5.43
CA GLN A 28 -2.67 6.34 -6.42
C GLN A 28 -2.82 7.44 -7.49
N GLU A 29 -4.02 7.65 -8.04
CA GLU A 29 -4.31 8.72 -9.00
C GLU A 29 -3.97 10.11 -8.44
N VAL A 30 -4.28 10.37 -7.17
CA VAL A 30 -3.91 11.63 -6.50
C VAL A 30 -2.41 11.75 -6.38
N GLY A 31 -1.68 10.67 -6.09
CA GLY A 31 -0.22 10.68 -6.08
C GLY A 31 0.37 10.98 -7.45
N GLU A 32 -0.17 10.39 -8.52
CA GLU A 32 0.25 10.69 -9.90
C GLU A 32 0.04 12.18 -10.26
N ILE A 33 -1.04 12.79 -9.73
CA ILE A 33 -1.27 14.23 -9.90
C ILE A 33 -0.22 15.05 -9.15
N PHE A 34 0.17 14.64 -7.94
CA PHE A 34 1.22 15.33 -7.18
C PHE A 34 2.58 15.20 -7.85
N ASP A 35 2.91 14.02 -8.38
CA ASP A 35 4.13 13.79 -9.15
C ASP A 35 4.15 14.71 -10.40
N ALA A 36 3.08 14.72 -11.17
CA ALA A 36 2.92 15.59 -12.33
C ALA A 36 2.95 17.09 -11.98
N ALA A 37 2.54 17.47 -10.76
CA ALA A 37 2.62 18.83 -10.25
C ALA A 37 4.02 19.22 -9.75
N GLY A 38 4.97 18.27 -9.73
CA GLY A 38 6.37 18.51 -9.38
C GLY A 38 6.67 18.43 -7.88
N PHE A 39 5.90 17.67 -7.11
CA PHE A 39 6.27 17.37 -5.73
C PHE A 39 7.42 16.35 -5.70
N ASP A 40 8.48 16.68 -4.96
CA ASP A 40 9.67 15.84 -4.85
C ASP A 40 9.45 14.58 -4.00
N VAL A 41 8.55 14.65 -3.02
CA VAL A 41 8.21 13.57 -2.08
C VAL A 41 6.71 13.47 -1.91
N ILE A 42 6.17 12.27 -2.06
CA ILE A 42 4.75 11.95 -1.85
C ILE A 42 4.66 10.93 -0.74
N ILE A 43 3.97 11.29 0.35
CA ILE A 43 3.78 10.42 1.51
C ILE A 43 2.34 9.93 1.55
N TYR A 44 2.16 8.62 1.52
CA TYR A 44 0.88 7.97 1.77
C TYR A 44 0.83 7.52 3.23
N GLU A 45 -0.04 8.12 4.01
CA GLU A 45 -0.29 7.70 5.39
C GLU A 45 -1.52 6.79 5.45
N THR A 46 -1.40 5.66 6.13
CA THR A 46 -2.50 4.74 6.39
C THR A 46 -2.79 4.64 7.88
N VAL A 47 -4.08 4.46 8.22
CA VAL A 47 -4.53 4.34 9.62
C VAL A 47 -4.76 2.87 9.95
N GLY A 48 -3.72 2.19 10.36
CA GLY A 48 -3.80 0.76 10.71
C GLY A 48 -3.16 -0.17 9.70
N VAL A 49 -3.45 -1.46 9.82
CA VAL A 49 -2.88 -2.54 8.99
C VAL A 49 -4.01 -3.48 8.57
N GLY A 50 -4.49 -3.30 7.38
CA GLY A 50 -5.50 -4.13 6.75
C GLY A 50 -5.20 -4.38 5.27
N GLN A 51 -6.11 -5.03 4.56
CA GLN A 51 -5.90 -5.32 3.13
C GLN A 51 -5.86 -4.07 2.25
N ILE A 52 -6.57 -3.01 2.65
CA ILE A 52 -6.60 -1.75 1.89
C ILE A 52 -5.26 -1.02 1.99
N GLU A 53 -4.60 -1.13 3.12
CA GLU A 53 -3.27 -0.55 3.36
C GLU A 53 -2.20 -1.26 2.51
N LEU A 54 -2.34 -2.57 2.27
CA LEU A 54 -1.45 -3.34 1.41
C LEU A 54 -1.50 -2.86 -0.06
N ASP A 55 -2.67 -2.45 -0.55
CA ASP A 55 -2.82 -1.94 -1.92
C ASP A 55 -2.07 -0.61 -2.11
N VAL A 56 -2.03 0.25 -1.09
CA VAL A 56 -1.27 1.52 -1.14
C VAL A 56 0.25 1.26 -1.20
N ILE A 57 0.73 0.18 -0.60
CA ILE A 57 2.14 -0.20 -0.63
C ILE A 57 2.66 -0.42 -2.05
N GLN A 58 1.84 -0.95 -2.93
CA GLN A 58 2.22 -1.15 -4.34
C GLN A 58 2.46 0.17 -5.07
N ALA A 59 1.83 1.25 -4.60
CA ALA A 59 2.01 2.59 -5.16
C ALA A 59 3.30 3.28 -4.66
N THR A 60 4.01 2.72 -3.68
CA THR A 60 5.14 3.37 -3.02
C THR A 60 6.49 2.76 -3.41
N ASP A 61 7.54 3.59 -3.38
CA ASP A 61 8.92 3.12 -3.60
C ASP A 61 9.55 2.59 -2.32
N THR A 62 9.19 3.18 -1.17
CA THR A 62 9.69 2.86 0.15
C THR A 62 8.54 2.73 1.13
N VAL A 63 8.50 1.65 1.88
CA VAL A 63 7.52 1.39 2.94
C VAL A 63 8.18 1.59 4.30
N VAL A 64 7.66 2.54 5.07
CA VAL A 64 8.05 2.77 6.47
C VAL A 64 6.96 2.22 7.38
N VAL A 65 7.29 1.20 8.15
CA VAL A 65 6.40 0.64 9.18
C VAL A 65 6.64 1.35 10.50
N VAL A 66 5.63 2.04 11.01
CA VAL A 66 5.73 2.76 12.30
C VAL A 66 5.13 1.92 13.42
N LEU A 67 5.93 1.65 14.43
CA LEU A 67 5.59 0.83 15.58
C LEU A 67 5.69 1.64 16.87
N VAL A 68 4.97 1.22 17.91
CA VAL A 68 5.03 1.84 19.24
C VAL A 68 5.16 0.77 20.32
N PRO A 69 5.95 1.01 21.41
CA PRO A 69 6.25 -0.01 22.40
C PRO A 69 5.04 -0.54 23.19
N GLU A 70 3.94 0.25 23.23
CA GLU A 70 2.81 0.01 24.14
C GLU A 70 1.66 -0.79 23.52
N SER A 71 1.67 -1.00 22.21
CA SER A 71 0.49 -1.50 21.49
C SER A 71 0.30 -3.02 21.57
N GLY A 72 1.21 -3.76 22.22
CA GLY A 72 1.18 -5.24 22.15
C GLY A 72 1.41 -5.75 20.72
N ASP A 73 1.85 -4.90 19.84
CA ASP A 73 2.00 -5.11 18.41
C ASP A 73 3.04 -6.17 18.06
N GLU A 74 3.89 -6.58 19.00
CA GLU A 74 4.89 -7.65 18.77
C GLU A 74 4.25 -8.90 18.13
N VAL A 75 3.05 -9.26 18.57
CA VAL A 75 2.32 -10.44 18.05
C VAL A 75 1.52 -10.11 16.79
N GLN A 76 1.02 -8.88 16.66
CA GLN A 76 0.24 -8.45 15.50
C GLN A 76 1.16 -8.22 14.28
N MET A 77 2.35 -7.69 14.48
CA MET A 77 3.36 -7.53 13.43
C MET A 77 3.71 -8.84 12.74
N LEU A 78 3.95 -9.89 13.52
CA LEU A 78 4.28 -11.22 13.00
C LEU A 78 3.11 -11.86 12.24
N LYS A 79 1.86 -11.50 12.59
CA LYS A 79 0.65 -12.05 11.97
C LYS A 79 0.22 -11.33 10.70
N ALA A 80 0.60 -10.08 10.51
CA ALA A 80 0.05 -9.22 9.46
C ALA A 80 0.86 -9.19 8.15
N GLY A 81 1.94 -9.98 8.03
CA GLY A 81 2.82 -9.92 6.85
C GLY A 81 3.60 -8.60 6.72
N LEU A 82 3.49 -7.70 7.72
CA LEU A 82 4.16 -6.40 7.70
C LEU A 82 5.66 -6.47 7.63
N MET A 83 6.20 -7.57 8.17
CA MET A 83 7.64 -7.81 8.21
C MET A 83 8.22 -8.09 6.81
N GLU A 84 7.39 -8.58 5.90
CA GLU A 84 7.80 -8.92 4.53
C GLU A 84 7.75 -7.70 3.60
N ILE A 85 6.95 -6.68 3.95
CA ILE A 85 6.71 -5.51 3.13
C ILE A 85 7.47 -4.26 3.58
N GLY A 86 7.88 -4.21 4.87
CA GLY A 86 8.58 -3.06 5.44
C GLY A 86 10.03 -2.95 4.94
N ASN A 87 10.36 -1.80 4.37
CA ASN A 87 11.74 -1.50 4.02
C ASN A 87 12.49 -0.84 5.17
N ILE A 88 11.77 -0.08 6.01
CA ILE A 88 12.30 0.60 7.18
C ILE A 88 11.28 0.47 8.31
N PHE A 89 11.75 0.24 9.51
CA PHE A 89 10.93 0.16 10.71
C PHE A 89 11.28 1.31 11.65
N SER A 90 10.31 2.17 11.94
CA SER A 90 10.44 3.26 12.91
C SER A 90 9.75 2.89 14.21
N ILE A 91 10.50 2.73 15.27
CA ILE A 91 9.95 2.57 16.63
C ILE A 91 9.72 3.96 17.20
N ASN A 92 8.49 4.46 17.04
CA ASN A 92 8.11 5.77 17.54
C ASN A 92 7.77 5.72 19.03
N LYS A 93 7.79 6.87 19.71
CA LYS A 93 7.70 7.00 21.16
C LYS A 93 8.82 6.20 21.85
N ALA A 94 10.02 6.27 21.30
CA ALA A 94 11.17 5.54 21.81
C ALA A 94 11.66 6.01 23.20
N ASP A 95 11.12 7.13 23.68
CA ASP A 95 11.25 7.61 25.05
C ASP A 95 10.51 6.74 26.09
N ARG A 96 9.60 5.88 25.64
CA ARG A 96 8.79 5.03 26.53
C ARG A 96 9.45 3.69 26.84
N PRO A 97 9.12 3.10 28.01
CA PRO A 97 9.61 1.77 28.37
C PRO A 97 9.24 0.72 27.31
N GLY A 98 10.17 -0.20 27.04
CA GLY A 98 9.96 -1.28 26.08
C GLY A 98 10.50 -1.02 24.67
N ALA A 99 10.82 0.22 24.30
CA ALA A 99 11.31 0.56 22.96
C ALA A 99 12.58 -0.23 22.58
N ASN A 100 13.56 -0.30 23.50
CA ASN A 100 14.79 -1.07 23.28
C ASN A 100 14.53 -2.57 23.12
N LYS A 101 13.60 -3.12 23.91
CA LYS A 101 13.23 -4.54 23.80
C LYS A 101 12.60 -4.82 22.44
N LEU A 102 11.68 -3.96 22.01
CA LEU A 102 11.05 -4.06 20.71
C LEU A 102 12.08 -3.98 19.57
N MET A 103 13.04 -3.06 19.65
CA MET A 103 14.13 -2.93 18.69
C MET A 103 14.94 -4.22 18.56
N ILE A 104 15.39 -4.79 19.70
CA ILE A 104 16.19 -6.02 19.71
C ILE A 104 15.37 -7.18 19.12
N THR A 105 14.11 -7.32 19.51
CA THR A 105 13.22 -8.37 18.98
C THR A 105 13.07 -8.25 17.46
N LEU A 106 12.85 -7.03 16.98
CA LEU A 106 12.67 -6.75 15.56
C LEU A 106 13.96 -7.02 14.77
N GLN A 107 15.10 -6.53 15.24
CA GLN A 107 16.40 -6.78 14.61
C GLN A 107 16.73 -8.28 14.53
N ASN A 108 16.50 -9.03 15.61
CA ASN A 108 16.71 -10.46 15.64
C ASN A 108 15.81 -11.18 14.61
N PHE A 109 14.55 -10.76 14.47
CA PHE A 109 13.64 -11.31 13.48
C PHE A 109 14.11 -10.98 12.06
N LEU A 110 14.41 -9.73 11.78
CA LEU A 110 14.89 -9.29 10.46
C LEU A 110 16.17 -10.01 10.04
N ALA A 111 17.08 -10.26 10.99
CA ALA A 111 18.30 -11.04 10.75
C ALA A 111 18.02 -12.49 10.31
N THR A 112 16.85 -13.05 10.64
CA THR A 112 16.45 -14.38 10.16
C THR A 112 15.91 -14.37 8.72
N LEU A 113 15.41 -13.23 8.25
CA LEU A 113 14.87 -13.05 6.90
C LEU A 113 15.94 -12.69 5.87
N SER A 114 16.94 -11.92 6.28
CA SER A 114 18.01 -11.41 5.39
C SER A 114 19.06 -12.49 5.14
N LYS A 115 19.02 -13.13 3.97
CA LYS A 115 20.02 -14.17 3.59
C LYS A 115 20.78 -13.85 2.31
N ASP A 116 20.36 -12.88 1.54
CA ASP A 116 21.04 -12.53 0.28
C ASP A 116 21.72 -11.16 0.40
N GLU A 117 23.02 -11.10 0.13
CA GLU A 117 23.81 -9.87 0.13
C GLU A 117 23.33 -8.85 -0.93
N ASP A 118 22.66 -9.33 -1.97
CA ASP A 118 22.12 -8.51 -3.06
C ASP A 118 20.77 -7.87 -2.74
N ASN A 119 20.17 -8.21 -1.60
CA ASN A 119 18.86 -7.68 -1.19
C ASN A 119 18.99 -6.58 -0.15
N TRP A 120 18.00 -5.67 -0.15
CA TRP A 120 17.89 -4.65 0.88
C TRP A 120 17.68 -5.29 2.26
N SER A 121 18.53 -4.90 3.21
CA SER A 121 18.35 -5.27 4.63
C SER A 121 17.53 -4.19 5.32
N PRO A 122 16.30 -4.47 5.80
CA PRO A 122 15.45 -3.49 6.45
C PRO A 122 16.14 -2.86 7.67
N GLN A 123 16.05 -1.55 7.77
CA GLN A 123 16.65 -0.79 8.87
C GLN A 123 15.64 -0.52 9.98
N VAL A 124 16.10 -0.48 11.23
CA VAL A 124 15.28 -0.17 12.40
C VAL A 124 15.80 1.10 13.04
N VAL A 125 14.94 2.11 13.17
CA VAL A 125 15.27 3.42 13.74
C VAL A 125 14.38 3.74 14.94
N HIS A 126 14.93 4.39 15.95
CA HIS A 126 14.15 4.96 17.07
C HIS A 126 13.73 6.38 16.70
N THR A 127 12.46 6.72 16.96
CA THR A 127 11.97 8.09 16.80
C THR A 127 11.17 8.56 18.01
N VAL A 128 11.23 9.85 18.28
CA VAL A 128 10.31 10.56 19.17
C VAL A 128 9.75 11.72 18.37
N ALA A 129 8.70 11.45 17.61
CA ALA A 129 8.18 12.38 16.60
C ALA A 129 7.77 13.73 17.18
N THR A 130 7.31 13.79 18.42
CA THR A 130 6.92 15.04 19.10
C THR A 130 8.12 15.95 19.40
N GLU A 131 9.33 15.41 19.44
CA GLU A 131 10.57 16.11 19.74
C GLU A 131 11.51 16.21 18.53
N GLY A 132 11.12 15.62 17.39
CA GLY A 132 11.96 15.52 16.20
C GLY A 132 13.16 14.60 16.32
N LYS A 133 13.31 13.87 17.43
CA LYS A 133 14.43 12.95 17.64
C LYS A 133 14.31 11.74 16.72
N GLY A 134 15.43 11.36 16.11
CA GLY A 134 15.51 10.23 15.19
C GLY A 134 14.91 10.49 13.80
N THR A 135 14.37 11.68 13.54
CA THR A 135 13.79 12.03 12.24
C THR A 135 14.86 12.08 11.14
N ASP A 136 16.02 12.66 11.44
CA ASP A 136 17.15 12.74 10.49
C ASP A 136 17.70 11.34 10.14
N GLU A 137 17.74 10.44 11.12
CA GLU A 137 18.13 9.04 10.90
C GLU A 137 17.11 8.30 10.03
N LEU A 138 15.83 8.56 10.25
CA LEU A 138 14.76 7.99 9.44
C LEU A 138 14.86 8.50 7.98
N VAL A 139 15.04 9.79 7.77
CA VAL A 139 15.23 10.38 6.43
C VAL A 139 16.47 9.78 5.76
N SER A 140 17.60 9.69 6.47
CA SER A 140 18.82 9.07 5.94
C SER A 140 18.63 7.60 5.55
N SER A 141 17.80 6.86 6.28
CA SER A 141 17.44 5.48 5.97
C SER A 141 16.58 5.39 4.70
N ILE A 142 15.64 6.33 4.52
CA ILE A 142 14.81 6.44 3.31
C ILE A 142 15.69 6.75 2.08
N ASP A 143 16.59 7.70 2.19
CA ASP A 143 17.52 8.08 1.11
C ASP A 143 18.47 6.92 0.76
N SER A 144 18.91 6.17 1.75
CA SER A 144 19.74 4.98 1.55
C SER A 144 18.99 3.89 0.79
N HIS A 145 17.72 3.65 1.15
CA HIS A 145 16.87 2.69 0.44
C HIS A 145 16.57 3.16 -1.00
N ARG A 146 16.28 4.44 -1.19
CA ARG A 146 16.12 5.03 -2.53
C ARG A 146 17.35 4.81 -3.38
N SER A 147 18.53 5.14 -2.86
CA SER A 147 19.80 4.96 -3.55
C SER A 147 20.10 3.51 -3.89
N PHE A 148 19.74 2.58 -3.02
CA PHE A 148 19.83 1.16 -3.28
C PHE A 148 18.91 0.75 -4.45
N ASN A 149 17.64 1.15 -4.44
CA ASN A 149 16.68 0.83 -5.50
C ASN A 149 17.11 1.41 -6.86
N GLU A 150 17.67 2.60 -6.88
CA GLU A 150 18.20 3.22 -8.10
C GLU A 150 19.40 2.43 -8.66
N LYS A 151 20.35 2.04 -7.82
CA LYS A 151 21.54 1.25 -8.22
C LYS A 151 21.18 -0.13 -8.74
N GLN A 152 20.18 -0.77 -8.16
CA GLN A 152 19.72 -2.10 -8.56
C GLN A 152 18.71 -2.06 -9.73
N GLY A 153 18.31 -0.88 -10.19
CA GLY A 153 17.29 -0.73 -11.24
C GLY A 153 15.87 -1.10 -10.80
N ILE A 154 15.66 -1.33 -9.50
CA ILE A 154 14.36 -1.73 -8.92
C ILE A 154 13.32 -0.63 -9.14
N HIS A 155 13.72 0.62 -9.03
CA HIS A 155 12.83 1.75 -9.25
C HIS A 155 12.21 1.71 -10.65
N LYS A 156 13.03 1.50 -11.69
CA LYS A 156 12.55 1.39 -13.08
C LYS A 156 11.60 0.21 -13.25
N GLN A 157 11.94 -0.94 -12.70
CA GLN A 157 11.11 -2.14 -12.76
C GLN A 157 9.75 -1.93 -12.09
N LYS A 158 9.72 -1.30 -10.91
CA LYS A 158 8.47 -0.95 -10.21
C LYS A 158 7.61 0.02 -11.02
N MET A 159 8.22 1.02 -11.67
CA MET A 159 7.48 1.95 -12.53
C MET A 159 6.84 1.24 -13.74
N GLU A 160 7.58 0.34 -14.40
CA GLU A 160 7.08 -0.43 -15.53
C GLU A 160 5.93 -1.37 -15.11
N GLU A 161 6.02 -1.98 -13.93
CA GLU A 161 4.98 -2.86 -13.40
C GLU A 161 3.72 -2.07 -13.02
N ARG A 162 3.85 -0.94 -12.33
CA ARG A 162 2.71 -0.02 -12.04
C ARG A 162 2.03 0.44 -13.32
N TYR A 163 2.80 0.83 -14.33
CA TYR A 163 2.26 1.25 -15.61
C TYR A 163 1.47 0.12 -16.29
N ARG A 164 2.02 -1.09 -16.30
CA ARG A 164 1.36 -2.28 -16.85
C ARG A 164 0.07 -2.59 -16.11
N GLN A 165 0.13 -2.60 -14.77
CA GLN A 165 -1.04 -2.83 -13.93
C GLN A 165 -2.12 -1.79 -14.19
N ARG A 166 -1.75 -0.51 -14.28
CA ARG A 166 -2.69 0.58 -14.54
C ARG A 166 -3.40 0.43 -15.88
N ILE A 167 -2.66 0.09 -16.94
CA ILE A 167 -3.28 -0.19 -18.26
C ILE A 167 -4.26 -1.36 -18.15
N THR A 168 -3.87 -2.41 -17.45
CA THR A 168 -4.73 -3.59 -17.28
C THR A 168 -6.02 -3.26 -16.54
N GLU A 169 -5.94 -2.47 -15.48
CA GLU A 169 -7.10 -1.98 -14.73
C GLU A 169 -8.03 -1.14 -15.61
N LEU A 170 -7.48 -0.13 -16.30
CA LEU A 170 -8.25 0.75 -17.18
C LEU A 170 -8.98 -0.03 -18.30
N ILE A 171 -8.31 -1.01 -18.91
CA ILE A 171 -8.90 -1.86 -19.93
C ILE A 171 -10.01 -2.74 -19.31
N THR A 172 -9.76 -3.29 -18.13
CA THR A 172 -10.72 -4.17 -17.45
C THR A 172 -11.97 -3.38 -17.06
N ASP A 173 -11.81 -2.19 -16.49
CA ASP A 173 -12.91 -1.34 -16.07
C ASP A 173 -13.77 -0.90 -17.28
N ASP A 174 -13.14 -0.41 -18.35
CA ASP A 174 -13.82 -0.04 -19.59
C ASP A 174 -14.55 -1.23 -20.22
N TYR A 175 -13.90 -2.42 -20.21
CA TYR A 175 -14.53 -3.62 -20.73
C TYR A 175 -15.74 -4.05 -19.90
N VAL A 176 -15.63 -4.03 -18.58
CA VAL A 176 -16.72 -4.37 -17.66
C VAL A 176 -17.87 -3.39 -17.77
N GLU A 177 -17.59 -2.08 -17.85
CA GLU A 177 -18.60 -1.05 -18.04
C GLU A 177 -19.38 -1.26 -19.36
N ARG A 178 -18.69 -1.48 -20.46
CA ARG A 178 -19.31 -1.75 -21.77
C ARG A 178 -20.03 -3.10 -21.82
N PHE A 179 -19.53 -4.09 -21.08
CA PHE A 179 -20.15 -5.41 -21.03
C PHE A 179 -21.53 -5.36 -20.37
N TRP A 180 -21.73 -4.55 -19.34
CA TRP A 180 -23.00 -4.40 -18.64
C TRP A 180 -23.94 -3.42 -19.33
N ASP A 181 -24.13 -3.61 -20.64
CA ASP A 181 -25.13 -2.93 -21.42
C ASP A 181 -26.57 -3.38 -21.02
N ASP A 182 -27.57 -2.68 -21.53
CA ASP A 182 -28.98 -2.99 -21.23
C ASP A 182 -29.31 -4.46 -21.57
N THR A 183 -28.71 -5.01 -22.61
CA THR A 183 -28.96 -6.39 -23.05
C THR A 183 -28.45 -7.40 -22.05
N ASN A 184 -27.22 -7.23 -21.57
CA ASN A 184 -26.62 -8.13 -20.58
C ASN A 184 -27.25 -7.96 -19.19
N CYS A 185 -27.58 -6.73 -18.82
CA CYS A 185 -28.35 -6.46 -17.60
C CYS A 185 -29.72 -7.17 -17.64
N LEU A 186 -30.45 -7.12 -18.76
CA LEU A 186 -31.73 -7.80 -18.91
C LEU A 186 -31.58 -9.32 -18.89
N LYS A 187 -30.52 -9.89 -19.47
CA LYS A 187 -30.25 -11.34 -19.41
C LYS A 187 -30.07 -11.79 -17.97
N LEU A 188 -29.22 -11.09 -17.20
CA LEU A 188 -29.00 -11.39 -15.78
C LEU A 188 -30.29 -11.25 -14.96
N GLN A 189 -31.07 -10.19 -15.19
CA GLN A 189 -32.35 -10.00 -14.49
C GLN A 189 -33.35 -11.12 -14.77
N ARG A 190 -33.42 -11.62 -16.00
CA ARG A 190 -34.27 -12.76 -16.35
C ARG A 190 -33.85 -14.03 -15.61
N GLU A 191 -32.55 -14.27 -15.50
CA GLU A 191 -32.01 -15.41 -14.75
C GLU A 191 -32.30 -15.30 -13.25
N LEU A 192 -32.17 -14.11 -12.68
CA LEU A 192 -32.47 -13.84 -11.27
C LEU A 192 -33.95 -14.01 -10.92
N LYS A 193 -34.88 -13.87 -11.88
CA LYS A 193 -36.34 -14.10 -11.68
C LYS A 193 -36.70 -15.59 -11.61
N LYS A 194 -35.83 -16.50 -12.04
CA LYS A 194 -36.05 -17.94 -11.91
C LYS A 194 -35.95 -18.38 -10.45
N ASN A 195 -36.62 -19.49 -10.10
CA ASN A 195 -36.39 -20.13 -8.81
C ASN A 195 -34.92 -20.52 -8.65
N HIS A 196 -34.42 -20.52 -7.44
CA HIS A 196 -32.99 -20.78 -7.16
C HIS A 196 -32.48 -22.09 -7.79
N HIS A 197 -33.31 -23.13 -7.78
CA HIS A 197 -32.98 -24.47 -8.34
C HIS A 197 -32.96 -24.48 -9.87
N ASP A 198 -33.66 -23.55 -10.51
CA ASP A 198 -33.79 -23.48 -11.99
C ASP A 198 -32.77 -22.54 -12.63
N ARG A 199 -31.94 -21.87 -11.83
CA ARG A 199 -30.93 -20.96 -12.32
C ARG A 199 -29.77 -21.71 -12.93
N THR A 200 -29.28 -21.19 -14.04
CA THR A 200 -28.00 -21.60 -14.64
C THR A 200 -26.86 -21.36 -13.64
N SER A 201 -25.88 -22.25 -13.61
CA SER A 201 -24.73 -22.01 -12.73
C SER A 201 -24.05 -20.68 -13.07
N PRO A 202 -23.48 -19.94 -12.09
CA PRO A 202 -22.80 -18.68 -12.37
C PRO A 202 -21.70 -18.81 -13.43
N TYR A 203 -20.96 -19.92 -13.44
CA TYR A 203 -19.91 -20.22 -14.41
C TYR A 203 -20.46 -20.37 -15.83
N ASP A 204 -21.52 -21.14 -16.00
CA ASP A 204 -22.14 -21.37 -17.32
C ASP A 204 -22.82 -20.11 -17.84
N LEU A 205 -23.50 -19.36 -16.96
CA LEU A 205 -24.12 -18.09 -17.33
C LEU A 205 -23.08 -17.08 -17.77
N ALA A 206 -22.01 -16.92 -17.02
CA ALA A 206 -20.91 -16.02 -17.38
C ALA A 206 -20.30 -16.39 -18.73
N LYS A 207 -20.05 -17.70 -18.94
CA LYS A 207 -19.53 -18.21 -20.22
C LYS A 207 -20.48 -17.93 -21.39
N GLN A 208 -21.80 -18.13 -21.19
CA GLN A 208 -22.83 -17.82 -22.19
C GLN A 208 -22.95 -16.32 -22.48
N MET A 209 -22.70 -15.48 -21.47
CA MET A 209 -22.74 -14.02 -21.63
C MET A 209 -21.51 -13.48 -22.34
N LEU A 210 -20.34 -14.10 -22.15
CA LEU A 210 -19.07 -13.74 -22.78
C LEU A 210 -18.92 -14.28 -24.21
N SER A 211 -19.57 -15.41 -24.53
CA SER A 211 -19.55 -15.98 -25.89
C SER A 211 -20.52 -15.21 -26.79
N ARG A 212 -20.01 -14.15 -27.44
CA ARG A 212 -20.65 -13.47 -28.54
C ARG A 212 -20.15 -14.00 -29.87
#